data_21d8414b6a848b3f97fa75f87a62d1e6
#
_entry.id   21d8414b6a848b3f97fa75f87a62d1e6
#
_cell.length_a   1.000
_cell.length_b   1.000
_cell.length_c   1.000
_cell.angle_alpha   90.00
_cell.angle_beta   90.00
_cell.angle_gamma   90.00
#
_symmetry.space_group_name_H-M   'P 1'
#
loop_
_entity.id
_entity.type
_entity.pdbx_description
1 polymer ?
#
loop_
_entity_poly.entity_id
_entity_poly.type
_entity_poly.pdbx_seq_one_letter_code
_entity_poly.pdbx_strand_id
1 'polypeptide(L)'
;MKRCRLMLTVTLCLVAAVVSGQDAKQPKKQAAKKKARPNPAMAKVEDVPGLPRVLLIGDSISIGYTAPVREMLKGVANVHRPLTNCGPTTRGVAGIDEWLGDGKWDVIHFNFGLHDLKYMGPNGQNLVSPDKGKQQVPVDEYEKNLRKIVGRLKQTGAVLIWRNTTPVPPGAQGRVVGHSKQYNEVAAKVMAENGIHIHDMYSFVMPRMDEIMLKANVHFTPDGSRELAKTVVAEIKTALKSK
;
A
#
# COMPACT_ATOMS: atom_id res chain seq x y z
N MET A 1 2.01 -64.34 -92.64
CA MET A 1 2.92 -64.67 -91.55
C MET A 1 3.39 -63.32 -90.93
N LYS A 2 2.76 -62.82 -89.90
CA LYS A 2 3.23 -61.70 -89.04
C LYS A 2 2.69 -61.89 -87.64
N ARG A 3 3.60 -62.24 -86.70
CA ARG A 3 3.31 -62.47 -85.30
C ARG A 3 3.05 -61.16 -84.64
N CYS A 4 1.81 -60.96 -84.07
CA CYS A 4 1.54 -59.85 -83.23
C CYS A 4 1.91 -60.16 -81.77
N ARG A 5 2.82 -59.40 -81.18
CA ARG A 5 3.20 -59.48 -79.75
C ARG A 5 2.32 -58.52 -78.98
N LEU A 6 1.56 -59.10 -78.09
CA LEU A 6 0.75 -58.36 -77.11
C LEU A 6 1.60 -57.89 -75.94
N MET A 7 1.81 -56.59 -75.79
CA MET A 7 2.49 -56.00 -74.62
C MET A 7 1.46 -55.72 -73.53
N LEU A 8 1.63 -56.40 -72.40
CA LEU A 8 0.82 -56.25 -71.21
C LEU A 8 1.46 -55.12 -70.39
N THR A 9 0.85 -53.96 -70.33
CA THR A 9 1.25 -52.82 -69.46
C THR A 9 0.59 -52.99 -68.11
N VAL A 10 1.43 -53.27 -67.10
CA VAL A 10 1.02 -53.29 -65.70
C VAL A 10 1.07 -51.85 -65.17
N THR A 11 -0.08 -51.32 -64.89
CA THR A 11 -0.19 -49.99 -64.25
C THR A 11 -0.12 -50.14 -62.72
N LEU A 12 0.98 -49.64 -62.17
CA LEU A 12 1.22 -49.65 -60.73
C LEU A 12 0.50 -48.40 -60.12
N CYS A 13 -0.62 -48.62 -59.45
CA CYS A 13 -1.26 -47.54 -58.65
C CYS A 13 -0.51 -47.33 -57.35
N LEU A 14 0.24 -46.21 -57.24
CA LEU A 14 0.76 -45.72 -55.97
C LEU A 14 -0.37 -45.09 -55.17
N VAL A 15 -0.80 -45.74 -54.09
CA VAL A 15 -1.69 -45.15 -53.09
C VAL A 15 -0.81 -44.33 -52.13
N ALA A 16 -0.90 -43.00 -52.29
CA ALA A 16 -0.29 -42.07 -51.32
C ALA A 16 -1.15 -42.03 -50.04
N ALA A 17 -0.66 -42.61 -48.96
CA ALA A 17 -1.25 -42.48 -47.63
C ALA A 17 -0.94 -41.08 -47.09
N VAL A 18 -1.98 -40.22 -47.04
CA VAL A 18 -1.93 -38.93 -46.34
C VAL A 18 -1.98 -39.23 -44.84
N VAL A 19 -0.81 -39.14 -44.18
CA VAL A 19 -0.71 -39.15 -42.72
C VAL A 19 -1.14 -37.74 -42.23
N SER A 20 -2.38 -37.60 -41.81
CA SER A 20 -2.84 -36.42 -41.08
C SER A 20 -2.18 -36.43 -39.68
N GLY A 21 -1.12 -35.61 -39.51
CA GLY A 21 -0.54 -35.32 -38.20
C GLY A 21 -1.58 -34.64 -37.35
N GLN A 22 -2.14 -35.34 -36.39
CA GLN A 22 -2.90 -34.72 -35.31
C GLN A 22 -1.88 -34.17 -34.31
N ASP A 23 -1.72 -32.83 -34.32
CA ASP A 23 -1.02 -32.09 -33.27
C ASP A 23 -1.74 -32.32 -31.94
N ALA A 24 -1.29 -33.27 -31.16
CA ALA A 24 -1.71 -33.44 -29.78
C ALA A 24 -1.24 -32.26 -28.98
N LYS A 25 -2.14 -31.26 -28.80
CA LYS A 25 -1.95 -30.17 -27.83
C LYS A 25 -1.77 -30.79 -26.44
N GLN A 26 -0.55 -30.82 -25.95
CA GLN A 26 -0.27 -31.15 -24.57
C GLN A 26 -1.05 -30.21 -23.64
N PRO A 27 -1.77 -30.73 -22.64
CA PRO A 27 -2.45 -29.88 -21.67
C PRO A 27 -1.42 -29.06 -20.89
N LYS A 28 -1.44 -27.73 -21.05
CA LYS A 28 -0.65 -26.82 -20.22
C LYS A 28 -1.05 -27.08 -18.77
N LYS A 29 -0.14 -27.68 -17.99
CA LYS A 29 -0.28 -27.79 -16.54
C LYS A 29 -0.48 -26.39 -15.99
N GLN A 30 -1.70 -26.07 -15.57
CA GLN A 30 -2.00 -24.87 -14.80
C GLN A 30 -1.18 -24.97 -13.51
N ALA A 31 -0.15 -24.15 -13.40
CA ALA A 31 0.59 -24.01 -12.16
C ALA A 31 -0.40 -23.56 -11.08
N ALA A 32 -0.61 -24.41 -10.09
CA ALA A 32 -1.47 -24.13 -8.95
C ALA A 32 -1.00 -22.80 -8.33
N LYS A 33 -1.84 -21.75 -8.37
CA LYS A 33 -1.57 -20.49 -7.71
C LYS A 33 -1.35 -20.80 -6.21
N LYS A 34 -0.10 -20.75 -5.76
CA LYS A 34 0.22 -20.82 -4.33
C LYS A 34 -0.65 -19.80 -3.62
N LYS A 35 -1.53 -20.22 -2.72
CA LYS A 35 -2.29 -19.30 -1.87
C LYS A 35 -1.30 -18.35 -1.21
N ALA A 36 -1.42 -17.05 -1.50
CA ALA A 36 -0.57 -16.03 -0.90
C ALA A 36 -0.69 -16.15 0.64
N ARG A 37 0.45 -16.16 1.32
CA ARG A 37 0.44 -16.15 2.80
C ARG A 37 -0.28 -14.88 3.25
N PRO A 38 -1.17 -14.96 4.27
CA PRO A 38 -1.83 -13.78 4.80
C PRO A 38 -0.78 -12.73 5.20
N ASN A 39 -1.05 -11.46 4.89
CA ASN A 39 -0.15 -10.37 5.26
C ASN A 39 -0.14 -10.22 6.80
N PRO A 40 1.01 -10.40 7.49
CA PRO A 40 1.07 -10.31 8.96
C PRO A 40 0.61 -8.96 9.51
N ALA A 41 0.75 -7.89 8.72
CA ALA A 41 0.27 -6.57 9.12
C ALA A 41 -1.26 -6.53 9.26
N MET A 42 -1.98 -7.36 8.50
CA MET A 42 -3.45 -7.46 8.51
C MET A 42 -3.98 -8.54 9.45
N ALA A 43 -3.13 -9.17 10.25
CA ALA A 43 -3.58 -10.09 11.29
C ALA A 43 -4.25 -9.32 12.44
N LYS A 44 -5.38 -9.83 12.93
CA LYS A 44 -5.98 -9.37 14.18
C LYS A 44 -5.01 -9.63 15.34
N VAL A 45 -4.91 -8.69 16.24
CA VAL A 45 -4.06 -8.78 17.43
C VAL A 45 -4.96 -8.97 18.64
N GLU A 46 -4.62 -9.95 19.49
CA GLU A 46 -5.21 -10.10 20.81
C GLU A 46 -4.34 -9.34 21.81
N ASP A 47 -5.00 -8.63 22.72
CA ASP A 47 -4.30 -7.83 23.73
C ASP A 47 -3.64 -8.73 24.79
N VAL A 48 -2.39 -8.43 25.08
CA VAL A 48 -1.72 -8.90 26.29
C VAL A 48 -2.17 -7.98 27.43
N PRO A 49 -2.80 -8.51 28.48
CA PRO A 49 -3.27 -7.70 29.60
C PRO A 49 -2.15 -6.87 30.25
N GLY A 50 -2.47 -5.63 30.61
CA GLY A 50 -1.52 -4.71 31.25
C GLY A 50 -0.59 -3.96 30.29
N LEU A 51 -0.53 -4.32 29.00
CA LEU A 51 0.23 -3.54 28.02
C LEU A 51 -0.61 -2.42 27.42
N PRO A 52 -0.01 -1.24 27.17
CA PRO A 52 -0.69 -0.13 26.51
C PRO A 52 -1.12 -0.50 25.09
N ARG A 53 -2.20 0.14 24.62
CA ARG A 53 -2.78 -0.07 23.29
C ARG A 53 -2.41 1.05 22.34
N VAL A 54 -1.81 0.66 21.22
CA VAL A 54 -1.36 1.58 20.15
C VAL A 54 -2.13 1.30 18.88
N LEU A 55 -2.68 2.34 18.25
CA LEU A 55 -3.35 2.26 16.95
C LEU A 55 -2.51 2.92 15.86
N LEU A 56 -2.21 2.17 14.80
CA LEU A 56 -1.55 2.68 13.60
C LEU A 56 -2.59 2.90 12.51
N ILE A 57 -2.93 4.15 12.20
CA ILE A 57 -3.82 4.50 11.08
C ILE A 57 -2.99 4.98 9.91
N GLY A 58 -3.18 4.38 8.73
CA GLY A 58 -2.48 4.81 7.53
C GLY A 58 -2.66 3.87 6.34
N ASP A 59 -2.04 4.24 5.24
CA ASP A 59 -2.14 3.59 3.95
C ASP A 59 -1.19 2.38 3.79
N SER A 60 -0.81 2.05 2.56
CA SER A 60 0.10 0.95 2.22
C SER A 60 1.50 1.11 2.84
N ILE A 61 1.97 2.33 3.07
CA ILE A 61 3.25 2.57 3.73
C ILE A 61 3.16 2.09 5.20
N SER A 62 2.07 2.45 5.88
CA SER A 62 1.79 1.97 7.23
C SER A 62 1.66 0.44 7.29
N ILE A 63 1.00 -0.18 6.30
CA ILE A 63 0.93 -1.63 6.18
C ILE A 63 2.34 -2.23 6.11
N GLY A 64 3.23 -1.62 5.32
CA GLY A 64 4.60 -2.10 5.13
C GLY A 64 5.41 -2.17 6.43
N TYR A 65 5.32 -1.17 7.30
CA TYR A 65 6.07 -1.15 8.55
C TYR A 65 5.33 -1.76 9.76
N THR A 66 4.03 -2.09 9.66
CA THR A 66 3.25 -2.58 10.83
C THR A 66 3.83 -3.86 11.43
N ALA A 67 4.19 -4.87 10.63
CA ALA A 67 4.73 -6.12 11.15
C ALA A 67 6.08 -5.93 11.86
N PRO A 68 7.06 -5.20 11.31
CA PRO A 68 8.28 -4.83 12.04
C PRO A 68 8.01 -4.03 13.34
N VAL A 69 7.05 -3.09 13.34
CA VAL A 69 6.70 -2.33 14.56
C VAL A 69 6.16 -3.28 15.63
N ARG A 70 5.27 -4.21 15.27
CA ARG A 70 4.75 -5.24 16.20
C ARG A 70 5.87 -6.10 16.79
N GLU A 71 6.82 -6.51 15.96
CA GLU A 71 8.00 -7.27 16.38
C GLU A 71 8.82 -6.49 17.42
N MET A 72 9.14 -5.22 17.12
CA MET A 72 9.99 -4.38 17.96
C MET A 72 9.32 -3.90 19.27
N LEU A 73 7.98 -3.88 19.30
CA LEU A 73 7.19 -3.51 20.48
C LEU A 73 6.59 -4.73 21.21
N LYS A 74 7.01 -5.95 20.87
CA LYS A 74 6.57 -7.16 21.58
C LYS A 74 6.93 -7.06 23.07
N GLY A 75 5.92 -7.29 23.94
CA GLY A 75 6.06 -7.14 25.38
C GLY A 75 6.13 -5.69 25.88
N VAL A 76 5.97 -4.69 25.00
CA VAL A 76 5.96 -3.26 25.33
C VAL A 76 4.58 -2.65 25.08
N ALA A 77 3.93 -3.01 23.98
CA ALA A 77 2.62 -2.48 23.64
C ALA A 77 1.83 -3.45 22.73
N ASN A 78 0.51 -3.40 22.81
CA ASN A 78 -0.43 -4.04 21.91
C ASN A 78 -0.62 -3.15 20.69
N VAL A 79 -0.04 -3.53 19.53
CA VAL A 79 -0.03 -2.70 18.32
C VAL A 79 -1.10 -3.15 17.35
N HIS A 80 -2.14 -2.37 17.23
CA HIS A 80 -3.27 -2.57 16.33
C HIS A 80 -3.19 -1.71 15.07
N ARG A 81 -4.00 -2.07 14.09
CA ARG A 81 -4.32 -1.25 12.92
C ARG A 81 -5.71 -1.59 12.39
N PRO A 82 -6.38 -0.70 11.65
CA PRO A 82 -7.52 -1.10 10.83
C PRO A 82 -7.13 -2.20 9.86
N LEU A 83 -7.94 -3.26 9.75
CA LEU A 83 -7.66 -4.39 8.86
C LEU A 83 -7.93 -4.03 7.38
N THR A 84 -7.58 -2.81 7.02
CA THR A 84 -7.75 -2.24 5.69
C THR A 84 -6.65 -1.22 5.40
N ASN A 85 -6.51 -0.85 4.12
CA ASN A 85 -5.76 0.33 3.73
C ASN A 85 -6.64 1.57 4.01
N CYS A 86 -6.18 2.48 4.88
CA CYS A 86 -6.98 3.64 5.29
C CYS A 86 -7.17 4.67 4.16
N GLY A 87 -6.34 4.62 3.10
CA GLY A 87 -6.54 5.39 1.87
C GLY A 87 -6.47 6.90 2.03
N PRO A 88 -7.29 7.66 1.29
CA PRO A 88 -7.34 9.12 1.36
C PRO A 88 -8.11 9.61 2.60
N THR A 89 -8.00 10.91 2.89
CA THR A 89 -8.72 11.55 4.01
C THR A 89 -10.24 11.42 3.92
N THR A 90 -10.83 11.37 2.72
CA THR A 90 -12.26 11.09 2.54
C THR A 90 -12.66 9.74 3.14
N ARG A 91 -11.82 8.72 2.95
CA ARG A 91 -12.03 7.42 3.59
C ARG A 91 -11.77 7.48 5.10
N GLY A 92 -10.81 8.32 5.53
CA GLY A 92 -10.56 8.59 6.94
C GLY A 92 -11.80 9.15 7.64
N VAL A 93 -12.44 10.17 7.06
CA VAL A 93 -13.67 10.75 7.60
C VAL A 93 -14.80 9.72 7.68
N ALA A 94 -14.94 8.86 6.67
CA ALA A 94 -16.01 7.86 6.64
C ALA A 94 -15.77 6.68 7.59
N GLY A 95 -14.50 6.30 7.84
CA GLY A 95 -14.16 5.06 8.55
C GLY A 95 -13.60 5.25 9.95
N ILE A 96 -13.34 6.48 10.40
CA ILE A 96 -12.60 6.71 11.64
C ILE A 96 -13.27 6.09 12.86
N ASP A 97 -14.59 6.14 12.97
CA ASP A 97 -15.33 5.57 14.10
C ASP A 97 -15.25 4.04 14.14
N GLU A 98 -15.38 3.39 12.98
CA GLU A 98 -15.18 1.94 12.84
C GLU A 98 -13.76 1.53 13.24
N TRP A 99 -12.75 2.31 12.83
CA TRP A 99 -11.35 2.00 13.11
C TRP A 99 -10.97 2.22 14.57
N LEU A 100 -11.58 3.18 15.23
CA LEU A 100 -11.42 3.40 16.66
C LEU A 100 -12.09 2.31 17.49
N GLY A 101 -13.27 1.83 17.03
CA GLY A 101 -14.07 0.87 17.77
C GLY A 101 -14.38 1.34 19.19
N ASP A 102 -14.71 0.43 20.08
CA ASP A 102 -15.02 0.70 21.48
C ASP A 102 -13.77 0.71 22.39
N GLY A 103 -12.58 0.54 21.80
CA GLY A 103 -11.33 0.41 22.54
C GLY A 103 -10.79 1.74 23.05
N LYS A 104 -10.23 1.72 24.26
CA LYS A 104 -9.38 2.82 24.73
C LYS A 104 -8.00 2.68 24.10
N TRP A 105 -7.46 3.80 23.59
CA TRP A 105 -6.14 3.87 23.00
C TRP A 105 -5.21 4.70 23.88
N ASP A 106 -3.99 4.25 24.04
CA ASP A 106 -2.95 5.01 24.73
C ASP A 106 -2.22 5.94 23.76
N VAL A 107 -1.91 5.45 22.58
CA VAL A 107 -1.26 6.21 21.49
C VAL A 107 -1.96 5.93 20.17
N ILE A 108 -2.20 6.96 19.39
CA ILE A 108 -2.66 6.85 17.99
C ILE A 108 -1.61 7.51 17.11
N HIS A 109 -0.94 6.70 16.28
CA HIS A 109 0.01 7.15 15.27
C HIS A 109 -0.68 7.11 13.91
N PHE A 110 -0.85 8.24 13.24
CA PHE A 110 -1.70 8.33 12.07
C PHE A 110 -1.10 9.16 10.93
N ASN A 111 -1.52 8.83 9.68
CA ASN A 111 -1.08 9.51 8.47
C ASN A 111 -2.13 9.42 7.36
N PHE A 112 -2.19 10.47 6.55
CA PHE A 112 -2.86 10.56 5.26
C PHE A 112 -2.04 11.45 4.33
N GLY A 113 -2.21 11.34 3.00
CA GLY A 113 -1.60 12.24 2.03
C GLY A 113 -1.24 11.57 0.70
N LEU A 114 -0.48 10.46 0.67
CA LEU A 114 -0.09 9.81 -0.59
C LEU A 114 -1.26 9.32 -1.45
N HIS A 115 -2.40 9.04 -0.85
CA HIS A 115 -3.64 8.75 -1.57
C HIS A 115 -4.35 10.03 -2.00
N ASP A 116 -4.33 11.06 -1.19
CA ASP A 116 -4.99 12.34 -1.47
C ASP A 116 -4.36 13.02 -2.68
N LEU A 117 -3.03 13.15 -2.69
CA LEU A 117 -2.27 13.86 -3.72
C LEU A 117 -2.17 13.12 -5.07
N LYS A 118 -2.55 11.85 -5.16
CA LYS A 118 -2.43 11.09 -6.40
C LYS A 118 -3.48 11.50 -7.43
N TYR A 119 -3.11 11.44 -8.70
CA TYR A 119 -3.98 11.79 -9.80
C TYR A 119 -4.80 10.58 -10.28
N MET A 120 -6.11 10.76 -10.32
CA MET A 120 -7.09 9.77 -10.72
C MET A 120 -7.78 10.19 -12.01
N GLY A 121 -8.04 9.23 -12.89
CA GLY A 121 -8.83 9.43 -14.10
C GLY A 121 -10.29 9.81 -13.81
N PRO A 122 -11.07 10.12 -14.85
CA PRO A 122 -12.44 10.66 -14.71
C PRO A 122 -13.36 9.79 -13.84
N ASN A 123 -13.17 8.48 -13.84
CA ASN A 123 -13.98 7.53 -13.06
C ASN A 123 -13.46 7.30 -11.64
N GLY A 124 -12.39 7.99 -11.21
CA GLY A 124 -11.79 7.81 -9.89
C GLY A 124 -11.16 6.43 -9.63
N GLN A 125 -11.06 5.58 -10.65
CA GLN A 125 -10.61 4.18 -10.47
C GLN A 125 -9.14 3.94 -10.81
N ASN A 126 -8.62 4.64 -11.81
CA ASN A 126 -7.28 4.40 -12.33
C ASN A 126 -6.34 5.55 -12.03
N LEU A 127 -5.11 5.22 -11.63
CA LEU A 127 -4.01 6.17 -11.62
C LEU A 127 -3.68 6.62 -13.04
N VAL A 128 -3.61 7.93 -13.24
CA VAL A 128 -3.26 8.54 -14.51
C VAL A 128 -2.15 9.57 -14.32
N SER A 129 -1.54 10.02 -15.43
CA SER A 129 -0.63 11.15 -15.39
C SER A 129 -1.37 12.45 -15.01
N PRO A 130 -0.68 13.42 -14.41
CA PRO A 130 -1.31 14.66 -13.90
C PRO A 130 -2.10 15.45 -14.94
N ASP A 131 -1.68 15.42 -16.21
CA ASP A 131 -2.35 16.06 -17.34
C ASP A 131 -3.68 15.39 -17.74
N LYS A 132 -3.90 14.13 -17.31
CA LYS A 132 -5.08 13.31 -17.67
C LYS A 132 -6.06 13.09 -16.54
N GLY A 133 -5.85 13.71 -15.39
CA GLY A 133 -6.70 13.49 -14.22
C GLY A 133 -6.72 14.63 -13.23
N LYS A 134 -7.33 14.36 -12.09
CA LYS A 134 -7.36 15.28 -10.95
C LYS A 134 -6.80 14.60 -9.71
N GLN A 135 -6.28 15.37 -8.77
CA GLN A 135 -5.93 14.86 -7.44
C GLN A 135 -7.13 14.16 -6.83
N GLN A 136 -6.93 13.01 -6.19
CA GLN A 136 -8.01 12.25 -5.57
C GLN A 136 -8.73 13.07 -4.50
N VAL A 137 -7.98 13.84 -3.72
CA VAL A 137 -8.48 14.82 -2.78
C VAL A 137 -7.61 16.08 -2.91
N PRO A 138 -8.12 17.18 -3.47
CA PRO A 138 -7.41 18.44 -3.53
C PRO A 138 -7.00 18.94 -2.14
N VAL A 139 -5.96 19.77 -2.07
CA VAL A 139 -5.32 20.15 -0.80
C VAL A 139 -6.25 20.89 0.16
N ASP A 140 -7.18 21.68 -0.36
CA ASP A 140 -8.18 22.40 0.45
C ASP A 140 -9.24 21.45 1.05
N GLU A 141 -9.65 20.44 0.32
CA GLU A 141 -10.53 19.38 0.82
C GLU A 141 -9.79 18.46 1.81
N TYR A 142 -8.52 18.16 1.52
CA TYR A 142 -7.65 17.42 2.43
C TYR A 142 -7.55 18.11 3.79
N GLU A 143 -7.35 19.43 3.85
CA GLU A 143 -7.34 20.19 5.10
C GLU A 143 -8.64 20.03 5.88
N LYS A 144 -9.79 20.24 5.21
CA LYS A 144 -11.12 20.10 5.82
C LYS A 144 -11.35 18.71 6.41
N ASN A 145 -10.96 17.67 5.65
CA ASN A 145 -11.10 16.29 6.09
C ASN A 145 -10.14 15.97 7.25
N LEU A 146 -8.89 16.44 7.18
CA LEU A 146 -7.92 16.22 8.24
C LEU A 146 -8.35 16.86 9.56
N ARG A 147 -8.92 18.06 9.51
CA ARG A 147 -9.52 18.73 10.69
C ARG A 147 -10.63 17.90 11.34
N LYS A 148 -11.52 17.29 10.54
CA LYS A 148 -12.57 16.40 11.05
C LYS A 148 -11.97 15.17 11.71
N ILE A 149 -11.00 14.53 11.06
CA ILE A 149 -10.31 13.35 11.60
C ILE A 149 -9.61 13.69 12.92
N VAL A 150 -8.85 14.79 12.97
CA VAL A 150 -8.14 15.24 14.18
C VAL A 150 -9.15 15.54 15.31
N GLY A 151 -10.23 16.26 15.01
CA GLY A 151 -11.29 16.53 15.98
C GLY A 151 -11.87 15.26 16.60
N ARG A 152 -12.06 14.22 15.80
CA ARG A 152 -12.57 12.93 16.28
C ARG A 152 -11.50 12.15 17.08
N LEU A 153 -10.25 12.15 16.62
CA LEU A 153 -9.14 11.48 17.32
C LEU A 153 -8.89 12.08 18.71
N LYS A 154 -8.97 13.41 18.86
CA LYS A 154 -8.82 14.10 20.16
C LYS A 154 -9.84 13.65 21.20
N GLN A 155 -11.05 13.26 20.80
CA GLN A 155 -12.09 12.76 21.70
C GLN A 155 -11.73 11.41 22.35
N THR A 156 -10.72 10.68 21.81
CA THR A 156 -10.27 9.41 22.40
C THR A 156 -9.46 9.59 23.68
N GLY A 157 -8.88 10.78 23.91
CA GLY A 157 -7.92 11.03 24.99
C GLY A 157 -6.56 10.37 24.81
N ALA A 158 -6.31 9.73 23.67
CA ALA A 158 -5.01 9.12 23.34
C ALA A 158 -3.96 10.20 23.06
N VAL A 159 -2.68 9.88 23.28
CA VAL A 159 -1.58 10.69 22.75
C VAL A 159 -1.57 10.53 21.22
N LEU A 160 -1.69 11.65 20.51
CA LEU A 160 -1.74 11.67 19.04
C LEU A 160 -0.38 11.99 18.48
N ILE A 161 0.07 11.19 17.49
CA ILE A 161 1.30 11.41 16.73
C ILE A 161 0.93 11.45 15.25
N TRP A 162 1.13 12.59 14.61
CA TRP A 162 0.98 12.73 13.18
C TRP A 162 2.28 12.35 12.47
N ARG A 163 2.26 11.32 11.61
CA ARG A 163 3.37 11.06 10.70
C ARG A 163 3.15 11.83 9.40
N ASN A 164 4.04 12.77 9.07
CA ASN A 164 3.93 13.48 7.81
C ASN A 164 4.13 12.54 6.60
N THR A 165 3.64 12.98 5.44
CA THR A 165 3.64 12.18 4.21
C THR A 165 5.06 12.08 3.64
N THR A 166 5.48 10.88 3.30
CA THR A 166 6.80 10.60 2.69
C THR A 166 6.95 11.25 1.32
N PRO A 167 8.18 11.53 0.85
CA PRO A 167 8.39 12.14 -0.45
C PRO A 167 7.90 11.25 -1.60
N VAL A 168 7.59 11.89 -2.72
CA VAL A 168 7.29 11.24 -3.99
C VAL A 168 8.56 11.19 -4.82
N PRO A 169 9.10 9.99 -5.14
CA PRO A 169 10.29 9.88 -5.96
C PRO A 169 9.98 10.18 -7.45
N PRO A 170 11.01 10.57 -8.24
CA PRO A 170 10.87 10.73 -9.69
C PRO A 170 10.30 9.47 -10.35
N GLY A 171 9.39 9.65 -11.30
CA GLY A 171 8.76 8.54 -12.05
C GLY A 171 7.64 7.81 -11.32
N ALA A 172 7.30 8.17 -10.09
CA ALA A 172 6.17 7.56 -9.38
C ALA A 172 4.85 7.85 -10.11
N GLN A 173 4.19 6.78 -10.56
CA GLN A 173 2.98 6.87 -11.36
C GLN A 173 1.86 7.67 -10.66
N GLY A 174 1.21 8.56 -11.42
CA GLY A 174 0.06 9.33 -10.95
C GLY A 174 0.37 10.30 -9.81
N ARG A 175 1.60 10.75 -9.67
CA ARG A 175 2.02 11.70 -8.64
C ARG A 175 3.04 12.69 -9.17
N VAL A 176 3.16 13.84 -8.53
CA VAL A 176 4.12 14.90 -8.85
C VAL A 176 5.13 15.02 -7.73
N VAL A 177 6.42 15.07 -8.11
CA VAL A 177 7.50 15.31 -7.15
C VAL A 177 7.26 16.65 -6.46
N GLY A 178 7.41 16.69 -5.14
CA GLY A 178 7.19 17.90 -4.34
C GLY A 178 5.76 18.10 -3.84
N HIS A 179 4.72 17.46 -4.42
CA HIS A 179 3.34 17.64 -3.95
C HIS A 179 3.15 17.15 -2.50
N SER A 180 3.87 16.14 -2.05
CA SER A 180 3.81 15.73 -0.64
C SER A 180 4.23 16.84 0.32
N LYS A 181 5.13 17.75 -0.08
CA LYS A 181 5.50 18.92 0.73
C LYS A 181 4.31 19.86 0.95
N GLN A 182 3.52 20.15 -0.09
CA GLN A 182 2.33 21.01 0.01
C GLN A 182 1.30 20.43 1.00
N TYR A 183 1.05 19.12 0.91
CA TYR A 183 0.14 18.43 1.84
C TYR A 183 0.68 18.41 3.27
N ASN A 184 1.99 18.26 3.43
CA ASN A 184 2.64 18.30 4.74
C ASN A 184 2.60 19.69 5.37
N GLU A 185 2.74 20.77 4.59
CA GLU A 185 2.62 22.16 5.07
C GLU A 185 1.23 22.43 5.65
N VAL A 186 0.18 22.01 4.93
CA VAL A 186 -1.20 22.11 5.41
C VAL A 186 -1.45 21.25 6.65
N ALA A 187 -0.96 20.00 6.64
CA ALA A 187 -1.07 19.12 7.80
C ALA A 187 -0.34 19.68 9.02
N ALA A 188 0.86 20.24 8.84
CA ALA A 188 1.63 20.85 9.93
C ALA A 188 0.88 21.98 10.61
N LYS A 189 0.18 22.84 9.84
CA LYS A 189 -0.70 23.88 10.39
C LYS A 189 -1.82 23.29 11.26
N VAL A 190 -2.52 22.27 10.74
CA VAL A 190 -3.59 21.60 11.49
C VAL A 190 -3.04 20.95 12.77
N MET A 191 -1.87 20.31 12.72
CA MET A 191 -1.26 19.69 13.90
C MET A 191 -0.82 20.72 14.93
N ALA A 192 -0.19 21.82 14.52
CA ALA A 192 0.25 22.91 15.41
C ALA A 192 -0.95 23.54 16.15
N GLU A 193 -2.04 23.84 15.45
CA GLU A 193 -3.27 24.38 16.03
C GLU A 193 -3.91 23.45 17.09
N ASN A 194 -3.60 22.14 17.03
CA ASN A 194 -4.15 21.13 17.93
C ASN A 194 -3.14 20.60 18.95
N GLY A 195 -1.90 21.11 18.97
CA GLY A 195 -0.83 20.65 19.86
C GLY A 195 -0.40 19.20 19.63
N ILE A 196 -0.52 18.71 18.36
CA ILE A 196 -0.18 17.34 18.01
C ILE A 196 1.27 17.27 17.52
N HIS A 197 2.02 16.35 18.12
CA HIS A 197 3.41 16.09 17.72
C HIS A 197 3.51 15.57 16.29
N ILE A 198 4.49 16.07 15.54
CA ILE A 198 4.77 15.66 14.16
C ILE A 198 6.00 14.75 14.14
N HIS A 199 5.80 13.50 13.77
CA HIS A 199 6.85 12.57 13.37
C HIS A 199 7.30 12.91 11.94
N ASP A 200 8.47 13.54 11.78
CA ASP A 200 8.97 14.01 10.48
C ASP A 200 9.61 12.87 9.66
N MET A 201 8.75 12.03 9.11
CA MET A 201 9.15 10.95 8.23
C MET A 201 9.61 11.46 6.86
N TYR A 202 9.13 12.64 6.42
CA TYR A 202 9.53 13.23 5.14
C TYR A 202 11.04 13.52 5.12
N SER A 203 11.54 14.25 6.11
CA SER A 203 12.96 14.60 6.22
C SER A 203 13.84 13.37 6.48
N PHE A 204 13.31 12.35 7.18
CA PHE A 204 14.02 11.09 7.37
C PHE A 204 14.26 10.34 6.06
N VAL A 205 13.24 10.32 5.17
CA VAL A 205 13.27 9.56 3.91
C VAL A 205 14.01 10.32 2.80
N MET A 206 13.90 11.66 2.73
CA MET A 206 14.42 12.47 1.62
C MET A 206 15.89 12.13 1.23
N PRO A 207 16.88 12.12 2.14
CA PRO A 207 18.26 11.82 1.79
C PRO A 207 18.51 10.33 1.48
N ARG A 208 17.52 9.46 1.72
CA ARG A 208 17.64 8.00 1.62
C ARG A 208 16.74 7.39 0.55
N MET A 209 16.06 8.21 -0.25
CA MET A 209 15.06 7.71 -1.22
C MET A 209 15.60 6.58 -2.09
N ASP A 210 16.80 6.74 -2.64
CA ASP A 210 17.41 5.75 -3.55
C ASP A 210 17.81 4.45 -2.84
N GLU A 211 18.04 4.52 -1.53
CA GLU A 211 18.42 3.37 -0.71
C GLU A 211 17.21 2.55 -0.25
N ILE A 212 16.17 3.21 0.27
CA ILE A 212 15.09 2.55 1.00
C ILE A 212 13.76 2.47 0.25
N MET A 213 13.56 3.27 -0.81
CA MET A 213 12.35 3.21 -1.63
C MET A 213 12.53 2.32 -2.85
N LEU A 214 11.42 1.81 -3.38
CA LEU A 214 11.39 1.16 -4.68
C LEU A 214 11.55 2.20 -5.78
N LYS A 215 12.34 1.89 -6.81
CA LYS A 215 12.58 2.81 -7.93
C LYS A 215 11.27 3.24 -8.59
N ALA A 216 11.11 4.54 -8.81
CA ALA A 216 9.93 5.16 -9.42
C ALA A 216 8.60 4.76 -8.74
N ASN A 217 8.63 4.55 -7.43
CA ASN A 217 7.49 4.04 -6.67
C ASN A 217 7.47 4.65 -5.25
N VAL A 218 6.30 4.99 -4.73
CA VAL A 218 6.14 5.56 -3.39
C VAL A 218 6.29 4.54 -2.26
N HIS A 219 6.40 3.25 -2.59
CA HIS A 219 6.58 2.18 -1.60
C HIS A 219 8.05 1.96 -1.29
N PHE A 220 8.29 1.27 -0.19
CA PHE A 220 9.59 0.98 0.35
C PHE A 220 10.01 -0.47 0.09
N THR A 221 11.31 -0.71 0.05
CA THR A 221 11.85 -2.07 0.13
C THR A 221 11.49 -2.70 1.48
N PRO A 222 11.59 -4.03 1.66
CA PRO A 222 11.41 -4.65 2.97
C PRO A 222 12.31 -4.04 4.05
N ASP A 223 13.59 -3.80 3.71
CA ASP A 223 14.55 -3.17 4.62
C ASP A 223 14.19 -1.70 4.87
N GLY A 224 13.78 -0.95 3.83
CA GLY A 224 13.27 0.40 3.97
C GLY A 224 12.06 0.46 4.91
N SER A 225 11.11 -0.46 4.78
CA SER A 225 9.98 -0.56 5.70
C SER A 225 10.41 -0.84 7.14
N ARG A 226 11.47 -1.62 7.34
CA ARG A 226 12.05 -1.86 8.67
C ARG A 226 12.75 -0.61 9.23
N GLU A 227 13.42 0.19 8.38
CA GLU A 227 13.99 1.48 8.79
C GLU A 227 12.89 2.47 9.24
N LEU A 228 11.77 2.56 8.47
CA LEU A 228 10.62 3.36 8.90
C LEU A 228 10.06 2.86 10.25
N ALA A 229 9.98 1.55 10.44
CA ALA A 229 9.48 0.96 11.70
C ALA A 229 10.32 1.39 12.91
N LYS A 230 11.64 1.49 12.79
CA LYS A 230 12.52 1.95 13.88
C LYS A 230 12.14 3.35 14.35
N THR A 231 11.88 4.27 13.43
CA THR A 231 11.49 5.64 13.79
C THR A 231 10.08 5.68 14.40
N VAL A 232 9.12 4.91 13.85
CA VAL A 232 7.77 4.79 14.42
C VAL A 232 7.82 4.24 15.85
N VAL A 233 8.65 3.23 16.10
CA VAL A 233 8.84 2.64 17.45
C VAL A 233 9.44 3.65 18.43
N ALA A 234 10.40 4.46 17.99
CA ALA A 234 11.00 5.52 18.82
C ALA A 234 9.95 6.54 19.27
N GLU A 235 9.12 7.02 18.33
CA GLU A 235 8.03 7.95 18.61
C GLU A 235 6.99 7.37 19.57
N ILE A 236 6.55 6.14 19.34
CA ILE A 236 5.59 5.46 20.22
C ILE A 236 6.17 5.31 21.63
N LYS A 237 7.43 4.87 21.76
CA LYS A 237 8.07 4.72 23.07
C LYS A 237 8.19 6.05 23.82
N THR A 238 8.45 7.15 23.12
CA THR A 238 8.48 8.49 23.69
C THR A 238 7.09 8.89 24.19
N ALA A 239 6.06 8.71 23.38
CA ALA A 239 4.68 9.01 23.74
C ALA A 239 4.17 8.19 24.94
N LEU A 240 4.55 6.92 25.05
CA LEU A 240 4.17 6.07 26.18
C LEU A 240 4.83 6.47 27.52
N LYS A 241 5.97 7.17 27.48
CA LYS A 241 6.66 7.68 28.67
C LYS A 241 6.11 9.02 29.15
N SER A 242 5.44 9.78 28.28
CA SER A 242 4.88 11.11 28.61
C SER A 242 3.45 11.05 29.18
N LYS A 243 2.90 9.84 29.31
CA LYS A 243 1.58 9.57 29.88
C LYS A 243 1.70 9.11 31.32
#